data_5f6dbd4b0d9ec5423b2f335ecf727eaf
#
_entry.id   5f6dbd4b0d9ec5423b2f335ecf727eaf
#
_cell.length_a   1.000
_cell.length_b   1.000
_cell.length_c   1.000
_cell.angle_alpha   90.00
_cell.angle_beta   90.00
_cell.angle_gamma   90.00
#
_symmetry.space_group_name_H-M   'P 1'
#
loop_
_entity.id
_entity.type
_entity.pdbx_description
1 polymer ?
#
loop_
_entity_poly.entity_id
_entity_poly.type
_entity_poly.pdbx_seq_one_letter_code
_entity_poly.pdbx_strand_id
1 'polypeptide(L)'
;MTDSREILAGTALEEDAAVEPKLRPQSLSEYIGQNKVRENLSVFLAAARGRGEPLDHVLLTGPPGLGKTTLAHIVAREMAAGLRLTAGPMIARAGDLAGILTNLQPKDVLFVDEIHRLAPAVEEILYPAMEDFRLDVMIGEGPMARTMKVDLPPFTLIGATTRPGLLSQPPHGRFGITLRLDFYDVAALSRIVDRSSRILGIRIDEDAAREIGSRSRGTPRIANRLLRRLRDFAEVAGKDTIDVPTARAALARLEVDEHGFDELDRRILTTIIDKFGGGPVGIGAIAASLGEDRGTLEDLYEPYLLQAGFLQRTPRGRIASAAAYRHLGITSPKREGELF
;
A
#
# COMPACT_ATOMS: atom_id res chain seq x y z
N MET A 1 19.10 -0.22 17.51
CA MET A 1 18.31 0.98 17.15
C MET A 1 17.57 0.62 15.88
N THR A 2 16.25 0.75 15.86
CA THR A 2 15.45 0.50 14.65
C THR A 2 15.76 1.62 13.64
N ASP A 3 16.14 1.25 12.44
CA ASP A 3 16.51 2.19 11.37
C ASP A 3 15.25 2.99 10.97
N SER A 4 15.36 4.33 10.83
CA SER A 4 14.29 5.19 10.35
C SER A 4 13.74 4.74 9.00
N ARG A 5 14.58 4.15 8.15
CA ARG A 5 14.21 3.57 6.85
C ARG A 5 13.18 2.47 6.99
N GLU A 6 13.32 1.57 7.99
CA GLU A 6 12.37 0.51 8.25
C GLU A 6 11.04 1.06 8.76
N ILE A 7 11.07 2.06 9.65
CA ILE A 7 9.86 2.68 10.21
C ILE A 7 9.03 3.34 9.10
N LEU A 8 9.68 4.07 8.20
CA LEU A 8 9.03 4.82 7.14
C LEU A 8 8.81 4.02 5.84
N ALA A 9 9.26 2.77 5.78
CA ALA A 9 8.94 1.90 4.66
C ALA A 9 7.44 1.59 4.61
N GLY A 10 6.81 1.82 3.47
CA GLY A 10 5.39 1.48 3.27
C GLY A 10 5.11 -0.04 3.25
N THR A 11 6.16 -0.88 3.11
CA THR A 11 6.06 -2.34 3.12
C THR A 11 5.82 -2.90 4.51
N ALA A 12 5.28 -4.12 4.61
CA ALA A 12 5.06 -4.80 5.89
C ALA A 12 6.41 -5.28 6.47
N LEU A 13 6.58 -5.09 7.78
CA LEU A 13 7.67 -5.65 8.58
C LEU A 13 7.15 -6.81 9.42
N GLU A 14 8.04 -7.69 9.88
CA GLU A 14 7.64 -8.83 10.75
C GLU A 14 6.95 -8.35 12.04
N GLU A 15 7.40 -7.25 12.62
CA GLU A 15 6.77 -6.66 13.83
C GLU A 15 5.34 -6.14 13.60
N ASP A 16 4.95 -5.84 12.36
CA ASP A 16 3.59 -5.42 12.03
C ASP A 16 2.62 -6.61 12.12
N ALA A 17 3.08 -7.82 11.83
CA ALA A 17 2.25 -9.03 11.83
C ALA A 17 1.55 -9.28 13.17
N ALA A 18 2.19 -8.91 14.27
CA ALA A 18 1.62 -9.07 15.62
C ALA A 18 0.59 -7.99 16.00
N VAL A 19 0.70 -6.78 15.42
CA VAL A 19 -0.04 -5.59 15.85
C VAL A 19 -1.10 -5.17 14.83
N GLU A 20 -0.80 -5.21 13.53
CA GLU A 20 -1.75 -4.82 12.48
C GLU A 20 -3.14 -5.51 12.61
N PRO A 21 -3.24 -6.82 12.90
CA PRO A 21 -4.54 -7.46 13.05
C PRO A 21 -5.41 -6.84 14.15
N LYS A 22 -4.80 -6.37 15.25
CA LYS A 22 -5.51 -5.72 16.37
C LYS A 22 -6.00 -4.33 16.02
N LEU A 23 -5.20 -3.59 15.22
CA LEU A 23 -5.52 -2.22 14.80
C LEU A 23 -6.45 -2.16 13.60
N ARG A 24 -6.63 -3.29 12.89
CA ARG A 24 -7.42 -3.33 11.66
C ARG A 24 -8.89 -3.03 11.94
N PRO A 25 -9.52 -2.05 11.23
CA PRO A 25 -10.95 -1.83 11.32
C PRO A 25 -11.71 -3.09 10.87
N GLN A 26 -12.84 -3.34 11.53
CA GLN A 26 -13.60 -4.56 11.34
C GLN A 26 -14.79 -4.38 10.39
N SER A 27 -15.17 -3.14 10.09
CA SER A 27 -16.29 -2.77 9.22
C SER A 27 -15.95 -1.53 8.39
N LEU A 28 -16.74 -1.25 7.35
CA LEU A 28 -16.62 0.00 6.58
C LEU A 28 -16.89 1.25 7.42
N SER A 29 -17.73 1.16 8.46
CA SER A 29 -18.01 2.28 9.36
C SER A 29 -16.81 2.67 10.21
N GLU A 30 -15.94 1.72 10.57
CA GLU A 30 -14.69 1.95 11.28
C GLU A 30 -13.54 2.38 10.37
N TYR A 31 -13.70 2.21 9.05
CA TYR A 31 -12.65 2.49 8.08
C TYR A 31 -12.53 4.00 7.84
N ILE A 32 -11.50 4.61 8.39
CA ILE A 32 -11.25 6.06 8.33
C ILE A 32 -10.64 6.43 6.99
N GLY A 33 -11.08 7.54 6.40
CA GLY A 33 -10.58 8.06 5.12
C GLY A 33 -11.15 7.31 3.90
N GLN A 34 -10.54 7.53 2.72
CA GLN A 34 -10.93 6.89 1.46
C GLN A 34 -12.44 6.98 1.17
N ASN A 35 -13.06 8.15 1.40
CA ASN A 35 -14.53 8.32 1.40
C ASN A 35 -15.19 7.78 0.14
N LYS A 36 -14.66 8.11 -1.05
CA LYS A 36 -15.22 7.62 -2.33
C LYS A 36 -15.17 6.09 -2.44
N VAL A 37 -14.06 5.48 -2.01
CA VAL A 37 -13.90 4.01 -2.02
C VAL A 37 -14.92 3.37 -1.07
N ARG A 38 -15.05 3.94 0.14
CA ARG A 38 -15.97 3.45 1.17
C ARG A 38 -17.43 3.57 0.73
N GLU A 39 -17.83 4.70 0.18
CA GLU A 39 -19.19 4.95 -0.32
C GLU A 39 -19.55 3.98 -1.44
N ASN A 40 -18.71 3.86 -2.47
CA ASN A 40 -18.95 2.93 -3.57
C ASN A 40 -19.01 1.48 -3.09
N LEU A 41 -18.03 1.07 -2.28
CA LEU A 41 -17.98 -0.30 -1.78
C LEU A 41 -19.19 -0.64 -0.90
N SER A 42 -19.72 0.31 -0.11
CA SER A 42 -20.92 0.11 0.69
C SER A 42 -22.16 -0.20 -0.18
N VAL A 43 -22.29 0.48 -1.32
CA VAL A 43 -23.39 0.22 -2.28
C VAL A 43 -23.25 -1.17 -2.90
N PHE A 44 -22.05 -1.52 -3.38
CA PHE A 44 -21.82 -2.82 -4.01
C PHE A 44 -22.05 -3.98 -3.04
N LEU A 45 -21.57 -3.87 -1.81
CA LEU A 45 -21.79 -4.88 -0.76
C LEU A 45 -23.27 -5.02 -0.40
N ALA A 46 -23.98 -3.90 -0.25
CA ALA A 46 -25.42 -3.93 0.04
C ALA A 46 -26.21 -4.61 -1.09
N ALA A 47 -25.89 -4.30 -2.34
CA ALA A 47 -26.53 -4.89 -3.51
C ALA A 47 -26.25 -6.41 -3.62
N ALA A 48 -24.97 -6.83 -3.49
CA ALA A 48 -24.60 -8.24 -3.54
C ALA A 48 -25.27 -9.05 -2.42
N ARG A 49 -25.29 -8.53 -1.18
CA ARG A 49 -26.02 -9.15 -0.05
C ARG A 49 -27.51 -9.25 -0.33
N GLY A 50 -28.14 -8.20 -0.86
CA GLY A 50 -29.57 -8.20 -1.18
C GLY A 50 -29.96 -9.25 -2.21
N ARG A 51 -29.09 -9.54 -3.18
CA ARG A 51 -29.29 -10.60 -4.18
C ARG A 51 -28.86 -11.98 -3.70
N GLY A 52 -28.13 -12.06 -2.58
CA GLY A 52 -27.58 -13.33 -2.09
C GLY A 52 -26.40 -13.86 -2.93
N GLU A 53 -25.76 -13.02 -3.71
CA GLU A 53 -24.66 -13.33 -4.64
C GLU A 53 -23.29 -13.00 -4.02
N PRO A 54 -22.16 -13.56 -4.53
CA PRO A 54 -20.85 -13.04 -4.23
C PRO A 54 -20.72 -11.60 -4.73
N LEU A 55 -19.79 -10.82 -4.17
CA LEU A 55 -19.42 -9.52 -4.71
C LEU A 55 -18.70 -9.72 -6.06
N ASP A 56 -18.91 -8.83 -7.01
CA ASP A 56 -18.09 -8.78 -8.23
C ASP A 56 -16.59 -8.74 -7.88
N HIS A 57 -15.75 -9.24 -8.79
CA HIS A 57 -14.30 -9.20 -8.58
C HIS A 57 -13.79 -7.76 -8.45
N VAL A 58 -12.91 -7.52 -7.47
CA VAL A 58 -12.43 -6.19 -7.10
C VAL A 58 -10.94 -6.06 -7.37
N LEU A 59 -10.53 -5.00 -8.06
CA LEU A 59 -9.13 -4.59 -8.19
C LEU A 59 -8.85 -3.39 -7.28
N LEU A 60 -7.95 -3.58 -6.32
CA LEU A 60 -7.46 -2.53 -5.43
C LEU A 60 -6.11 -2.03 -5.92
N THR A 61 -6.01 -0.74 -6.24
CA THR A 61 -4.77 -0.12 -6.70
C THR A 61 -4.30 0.96 -5.73
N GLY A 62 -3.00 1.18 -5.65
CA GLY A 62 -2.43 2.28 -4.86
C GLY A 62 -1.15 1.89 -4.12
N PRO A 63 -0.40 2.86 -3.59
CA PRO A 63 0.83 2.65 -2.84
C PRO A 63 0.72 1.62 -1.70
N PRO A 64 1.85 1.07 -1.22
CA PRO A 64 1.84 0.13 -0.10
C PRO A 64 1.37 0.82 1.19
N GLY A 65 0.82 0.04 2.13
CA GLY A 65 0.43 0.53 3.46
C GLY A 65 -0.87 1.34 3.54
N LEU A 66 -1.63 1.52 2.45
CA LEU A 66 -2.87 2.30 2.40
C LEU A 66 -4.14 1.52 2.80
N GLY A 67 -4.02 0.22 3.12
CA GLY A 67 -5.15 -0.57 3.63
C GLY A 67 -5.82 -1.48 2.61
N LYS A 68 -5.16 -1.87 1.50
CA LYS A 68 -5.70 -2.82 0.51
C LYS A 68 -6.12 -4.16 1.16
N THR A 69 -5.22 -4.77 1.93
CA THR A 69 -5.50 -6.01 2.67
C THR A 69 -6.60 -5.81 3.72
N THR A 70 -6.66 -4.64 4.35
CA THR A 70 -7.71 -4.28 5.31
C THR A 70 -9.09 -4.28 4.65
N LEU A 71 -9.22 -3.70 3.45
CA LEU A 71 -10.47 -3.73 2.70
C LEU A 71 -10.90 -5.15 2.34
N ALA A 72 -9.97 -6.03 1.98
CA ALA A 72 -10.29 -7.44 1.71
C ALA A 72 -10.87 -8.14 2.95
N HIS A 73 -10.32 -7.89 4.14
CA HIS A 73 -10.90 -8.39 5.40
C HIS A 73 -12.28 -7.83 5.69
N ILE A 74 -12.48 -6.53 5.45
CA ILE A 74 -13.79 -5.89 5.64
C ILE A 74 -14.81 -6.48 4.67
N VAL A 75 -14.47 -6.63 3.39
CA VAL A 75 -15.36 -7.22 2.38
C VAL A 75 -15.78 -8.64 2.79
N ALA A 76 -14.83 -9.50 3.15
CA ALA A 76 -15.13 -10.85 3.57
C ALA A 76 -16.08 -10.87 4.78
N ARG A 77 -15.83 -10.00 5.76
CA ARG A 77 -16.65 -9.90 6.97
C ARG A 77 -18.05 -9.37 6.68
N GLU A 78 -18.15 -8.29 5.89
CA GLU A 78 -19.44 -7.71 5.48
C GLU A 78 -20.27 -8.67 4.64
N MET A 79 -19.64 -9.55 3.87
CA MET A 79 -20.28 -10.59 3.08
C MET A 79 -20.56 -11.89 3.88
N ALA A 80 -20.14 -11.97 5.15
CA ALA A 80 -20.15 -13.17 5.98
C ALA A 80 -19.50 -14.38 5.27
N ALA A 81 -18.39 -14.14 4.57
CA ALA A 81 -17.66 -15.07 3.71
C ALA A 81 -16.29 -15.45 4.31
N GLY A 82 -15.79 -16.62 3.96
CA GLY A 82 -14.42 -17.00 4.27
C GLY A 82 -13.42 -16.11 3.51
N LEU A 83 -12.23 -15.89 4.08
CA LEU A 83 -11.15 -15.14 3.46
C LEU A 83 -9.91 -16.02 3.29
N ARG A 84 -9.45 -16.14 2.05
CA ARG A 84 -8.18 -16.77 1.71
C ARG A 84 -7.20 -15.68 1.27
N LEU A 85 -6.04 -15.61 1.90
CA LEU A 85 -5.00 -14.62 1.62
C LEU A 85 -3.83 -15.31 0.94
N THR A 86 -3.37 -14.72 -0.17
CA THR A 86 -2.14 -15.12 -0.86
C THR A 86 -1.49 -13.90 -1.53
N ALA A 87 -0.37 -14.10 -2.18
CA ALA A 87 0.32 -13.06 -2.94
C ALA A 87 0.81 -13.62 -4.27
N GLY A 88 0.88 -12.76 -5.29
CA GLY A 88 1.33 -13.18 -6.63
C GLY A 88 2.62 -14.01 -6.63
N PRO A 89 3.70 -13.59 -5.92
CA PRO A 89 4.94 -14.36 -5.85
C PRO A 89 4.83 -15.74 -5.18
N MET A 90 3.79 -15.99 -4.40
CA MET A 90 3.55 -17.28 -3.74
C MET A 90 2.85 -18.29 -4.66
N ILE A 91 2.26 -17.82 -5.76
CA ILE A 91 1.59 -18.66 -6.75
C ILE A 91 2.54 -18.87 -7.92
N ALA A 92 3.48 -19.81 -7.77
CA ALA A 92 4.53 -20.02 -8.76
C ALA A 92 4.04 -20.81 -9.99
N ARG A 93 3.05 -21.66 -9.83
CA ARG A 93 2.56 -22.58 -10.86
C ARG A 93 1.04 -22.58 -10.93
N ALA A 94 0.53 -22.96 -12.09
CA ALA A 94 -0.89 -23.18 -12.33
C ALA A 94 -1.56 -24.11 -11.30
N GLY A 95 -0.86 -25.18 -10.91
CA GLY A 95 -1.32 -26.12 -9.88
C GLY A 95 -1.50 -25.51 -8.49
N ASP A 96 -0.67 -24.53 -8.12
CA ASP A 96 -0.80 -23.83 -6.84
C ASP A 96 -2.11 -23.03 -6.79
N LEU A 97 -2.43 -22.31 -7.88
CA LEU A 97 -3.69 -21.59 -8.03
C LEU A 97 -4.89 -22.54 -8.05
N ALA A 98 -4.81 -23.64 -8.81
CA ALA A 98 -5.87 -24.64 -8.89
C ALA A 98 -6.17 -25.22 -7.51
N GLY A 99 -5.13 -25.53 -6.72
CA GLY A 99 -5.27 -25.99 -5.34
C GLY A 99 -5.96 -24.98 -4.43
N ILE A 100 -5.70 -23.68 -4.60
CA ILE A 100 -6.38 -22.64 -3.84
C ILE A 100 -7.85 -22.56 -4.25
N LEU A 101 -8.15 -22.49 -5.56
CA LEU A 101 -9.50 -22.26 -6.09
C LEU A 101 -10.44 -23.44 -5.81
N THR A 102 -9.98 -24.68 -5.90
CA THR A 102 -10.78 -25.88 -5.62
C THR A 102 -11.13 -26.05 -4.13
N ASN A 103 -10.42 -25.36 -3.23
CA ASN A 103 -10.70 -25.37 -1.79
C ASN A 103 -11.57 -24.19 -1.32
N LEU A 104 -12.04 -23.32 -2.23
CA LEU A 104 -12.97 -22.25 -1.88
C LEU A 104 -14.37 -22.80 -1.64
N GLN A 105 -15.09 -22.15 -0.72
CA GLN A 105 -16.51 -22.37 -0.50
C GLN A 105 -17.33 -21.33 -1.28
N PRO A 106 -18.62 -21.56 -1.53
CA PRO A 106 -19.48 -20.56 -2.17
C PRO A 106 -19.42 -19.22 -1.45
N LYS A 107 -19.20 -18.14 -2.22
CA LYS A 107 -19.04 -16.73 -1.78
C LYS A 107 -17.74 -16.41 -1.05
N ASP A 108 -16.81 -17.34 -0.89
CA ASP A 108 -15.50 -17.04 -0.31
C ASP A 108 -14.80 -15.89 -1.05
N VAL A 109 -13.97 -15.16 -0.32
CA VAL A 109 -13.13 -14.10 -0.84
C VAL A 109 -11.70 -14.62 -0.97
N LEU A 110 -11.17 -14.62 -2.18
CA LEU A 110 -9.74 -14.85 -2.45
C LEU A 110 -9.04 -13.50 -2.62
N PHE A 111 -8.11 -13.17 -1.74
CA PHE A 111 -7.28 -11.99 -1.85
C PHE A 111 -5.89 -12.37 -2.38
N VAL A 112 -5.48 -11.72 -3.46
CA VAL A 112 -4.15 -11.89 -4.08
C VAL A 112 -3.42 -10.55 -4.03
N ASP A 113 -2.45 -10.43 -3.11
CA ASP A 113 -1.59 -9.25 -3.06
C ASP A 113 -0.54 -9.27 -4.16
N GLU A 114 -0.11 -8.10 -4.63
CA GLU A 114 0.85 -7.94 -5.74
C GLU A 114 0.47 -8.80 -6.96
N ILE A 115 -0.82 -8.77 -7.35
CA ILE A 115 -1.37 -9.60 -8.43
C ILE A 115 -0.65 -9.42 -9.76
N HIS A 116 -0.03 -8.26 -10.00
CA HIS A 116 0.79 -7.98 -11.19
C HIS A 116 2.08 -8.83 -11.28
N ARG A 117 2.41 -9.59 -10.23
CA ARG A 117 3.57 -10.49 -10.18
C ARG A 117 3.20 -11.95 -10.44
N LEU A 118 1.97 -12.23 -10.81
CA LEU A 118 1.58 -13.56 -11.28
C LEU A 118 2.34 -13.91 -12.57
N ALA A 119 2.74 -15.16 -12.68
CA ALA A 119 3.31 -15.67 -13.94
C ALA A 119 2.21 -15.73 -15.01
N PRO A 120 2.52 -15.47 -16.31
CA PRO A 120 1.52 -15.51 -17.38
C PRO A 120 0.71 -16.81 -17.43
N ALA A 121 1.34 -17.95 -17.21
CA ALA A 121 0.66 -19.25 -17.17
C ALA A 121 -0.33 -19.40 -16.00
N VAL A 122 -0.17 -18.64 -14.93
CA VAL A 122 -1.11 -18.57 -13.81
C VAL A 122 -2.26 -17.64 -14.16
N GLU A 123 -1.97 -16.51 -14.79
CA GLU A 123 -2.99 -15.57 -15.28
C GLU A 123 -3.96 -16.23 -16.27
N GLU A 124 -3.45 -17.05 -17.21
CA GLU A 124 -4.26 -17.78 -18.18
C GLU A 124 -5.29 -18.71 -17.55
N ILE A 125 -5.01 -19.25 -16.37
CA ILE A 125 -5.96 -20.08 -15.61
C ILE A 125 -6.88 -19.24 -14.72
N LEU A 126 -6.37 -18.15 -14.16
CA LEU A 126 -7.14 -17.29 -13.28
C LEU A 126 -8.31 -16.64 -14.02
N TYR A 127 -8.12 -16.21 -15.26
CA TYR A 127 -9.15 -15.47 -16.00
C TYR A 127 -10.41 -16.28 -16.31
N PRO A 128 -10.34 -17.50 -16.87
CA PRO A 128 -11.52 -18.35 -17.03
C PRO A 128 -12.20 -18.69 -15.67
N ALA A 129 -11.39 -18.85 -14.62
CA ALA A 129 -11.93 -19.10 -13.29
C ALA A 129 -12.73 -17.91 -12.74
N MET A 130 -12.38 -16.67 -13.11
CA MET A 130 -13.14 -15.45 -12.75
C MET A 130 -14.42 -15.31 -13.58
N GLU A 131 -14.38 -15.59 -14.87
CA GLU A 131 -15.49 -15.34 -15.79
C GLU A 131 -16.56 -16.44 -15.70
N ASP A 132 -16.12 -17.70 -15.75
CA ASP A 132 -17.01 -18.87 -15.89
C ASP A 132 -17.09 -19.72 -14.62
N PHE A 133 -16.34 -19.40 -13.58
CA PHE A 133 -16.16 -20.23 -12.38
C PHE A 133 -15.78 -21.68 -12.73
N ARG A 134 -14.80 -21.83 -13.64
CA ARG A 134 -14.30 -23.10 -14.15
C ARG A 134 -12.79 -23.11 -14.26
N LEU A 135 -12.21 -24.26 -14.02
CA LEU A 135 -10.79 -24.54 -14.25
C LEU A 135 -10.65 -25.60 -15.33
N ASP A 136 -9.73 -25.33 -16.26
CA ASP A 136 -9.25 -26.33 -17.19
C ASP A 136 -7.95 -26.94 -16.63
N VAL A 137 -8.03 -28.18 -16.14
CA VAL A 137 -6.89 -28.90 -15.54
C VAL A 137 -6.38 -29.93 -16.53
N MET A 138 -5.09 -29.83 -16.92
CA MET A 138 -4.46 -30.88 -17.73
C MET A 138 -4.07 -32.08 -16.87
N ILE A 139 -4.58 -33.26 -17.22
CA ILE A 139 -4.28 -34.54 -16.54
C ILE A 139 -3.46 -35.39 -17.51
N GLY A 140 -2.29 -35.88 -17.02
CA GLY A 140 -1.36 -36.68 -17.82
C GLY A 140 -0.28 -35.84 -18.49
N GLU A 141 0.66 -36.54 -19.10
CA GLU A 141 1.79 -35.92 -19.80
C GLU A 141 1.84 -36.39 -21.29
N GLY A 142 2.40 -35.52 -22.14
CA GLY A 142 2.61 -35.80 -23.56
C GLY A 142 1.31 -35.91 -24.38
N PRO A 143 1.30 -36.67 -25.49
CA PRO A 143 0.17 -36.71 -26.44
C PRO A 143 -1.12 -37.32 -25.85
N MET A 144 -1.05 -37.96 -24.70
CA MET A 144 -2.21 -38.54 -23.99
C MET A 144 -2.79 -37.63 -22.92
N ALA A 145 -2.27 -36.42 -22.76
CA ALA A 145 -2.81 -35.44 -21.82
C ALA A 145 -4.25 -35.07 -22.19
N ARG A 146 -5.14 -35.06 -21.20
CA ARG A 146 -6.55 -34.67 -21.37
C ARG A 146 -6.86 -33.47 -20.52
N THR A 147 -7.63 -32.54 -21.06
CA THR A 147 -8.17 -31.42 -20.29
C THR A 147 -9.43 -31.88 -19.55
N MET A 148 -9.43 -31.73 -18.25
CA MET A 148 -10.61 -31.91 -17.40
C MET A 148 -11.12 -30.55 -16.95
N LYS A 149 -12.41 -30.30 -17.13
CA LYS A 149 -13.09 -29.11 -16.63
C LYS A 149 -13.56 -29.37 -15.21
N VAL A 150 -13.20 -28.49 -14.29
CA VAL A 150 -13.60 -28.52 -12.89
C VAL A 150 -14.45 -27.29 -12.63
N ASP A 151 -15.70 -27.48 -12.23
CA ASP A 151 -16.57 -26.37 -11.82
C ASP A 151 -16.13 -25.86 -10.43
N LEU A 152 -16.07 -24.53 -10.29
CA LEU A 152 -15.74 -23.85 -9.04
C LEU A 152 -17.00 -23.25 -8.41
N PRO A 153 -17.07 -23.18 -7.08
CA PRO A 153 -18.13 -22.41 -6.44
C PRO A 153 -17.94 -20.92 -6.80
N PRO A 154 -19.04 -20.16 -7.00
CA PRO A 154 -18.94 -18.71 -7.20
C PRO A 154 -18.23 -18.03 -6.03
N PHE A 155 -17.19 -17.27 -6.30
CA PHE A 155 -16.32 -16.61 -5.35
C PHE A 155 -16.04 -15.16 -5.75
N THR A 156 -15.50 -14.36 -4.83
CA THR A 156 -14.99 -13.01 -5.11
C THR A 156 -13.47 -13.03 -5.13
N LEU A 157 -12.86 -12.61 -6.24
CA LEU A 157 -11.43 -12.30 -6.28
C LEU A 157 -11.22 -10.83 -5.92
N ILE A 158 -10.33 -10.55 -4.98
CA ILE A 158 -9.81 -9.21 -4.72
C ILE A 158 -8.33 -9.20 -5.07
N GLY A 159 -8.00 -8.62 -6.21
CA GLY A 159 -6.62 -8.38 -6.61
C GLY A 159 -6.11 -7.06 -6.02
N ALA A 160 -4.89 -7.05 -5.50
CA ALA A 160 -4.23 -5.82 -5.05
C ALA A 160 -2.92 -5.59 -5.81
N THR A 161 -2.63 -4.35 -6.18
CA THR A 161 -1.40 -3.99 -6.86
C THR A 161 -0.92 -2.58 -6.49
N THR A 162 0.39 -2.45 -6.38
CA THR A 162 1.07 -1.15 -6.29
C THR A 162 1.38 -0.57 -7.67
N ARG A 163 1.44 -1.42 -8.71
CA ARG A 163 1.84 -1.06 -10.07
C ARG A 163 0.76 -1.43 -11.09
N PRO A 164 -0.35 -0.68 -11.17
CA PRO A 164 -1.45 -1.01 -12.08
C PRO A 164 -1.04 -1.05 -13.54
N GLY A 165 -0.04 -0.28 -13.95
CA GLY A 165 0.48 -0.26 -15.32
C GLY A 165 1.23 -1.53 -15.76
N LEU A 166 1.55 -2.44 -14.82
CA LEU A 166 2.17 -3.73 -15.12
C LEU A 166 1.15 -4.86 -15.32
N LEU A 167 -0.12 -4.60 -15.00
CA LEU A 167 -1.18 -5.56 -15.30
C LEU A 167 -1.38 -5.61 -16.82
N SER A 168 -1.39 -6.81 -17.39
CA SER A 168 -1.71 -7.02 -18.79
C SER A 168 -3.09 -6.44 -19.13
N GLN A 169 -3.33 -5.98 -20.35
CA GLN A 169 -4.61 -5.33 -20.72
C GLN A 169 -5.88 -6.17 -20.51
N PRO A 170 -5.86 -7.52 -20.62
CA PRO A 170 -7.04 -8.32 -20.36
C PRO A 170 -7.62 -8.28 -18.93
N PRO A 171 -6.83 -8.09 -17.83
CA PRO A 171 -7.39 -8.10 -16.47
C PRO A 171 -8.32 -6.94 -16.15
N HIS A 172 -8.08 -5.76 -16.70
CA HIS A 172 -8.89 -4.58 -16.35
C HIS A 172 -10.38 -4.75 -16.68
N GLY A 173 -10.71 -5.49 -17.76
CA GLY A 173 -12.10 -5.75 -18.14
C GLY A 173 -12.80 -6.84 -17.33
N ARG A 174 -12.03 -7.64 -16.57
CA ARG A 174 -12.57 -8.77 -15.77
C ARG A 174 -12.87 -8.42 -14.32
N PHE A 175 -12.27 -7.34 -13.82
CA PHE A 175 -12.65 -6.79 -12.54
C PHE A 175 -13.84 -5.85 -12.71
N GLY A 176 -15.03 -6.28 -12.23
CA GLY A 176 -16.24 -5.45 -12.27
C GLY A 176 -16.12 -4.18 -11.41
N ILE A 177 -15.25 -4.21 -10.41
CA ILE A 177 -15.03 -3.11 -9.48
C ILE A 177 -13.55 -2.76 -9.45
N THR A 178 -13.19 -1.52 -9.79
CA THR A 178 -11.82 -1.00 -9.64
C THR A 178 -11.82 0.16 -8.66
N LEU A 179 -11.03 0.02 -7.59
CA LEU A 179 -10.92 1.02 -6.52
C LEU A 179 -9.47 1.45 -6.37
N ARG A 180 -9.25 2.76 -6.44
CA ARG A 180 -7.93 3.35 -6.20
C ARG A 180 -7.88 3.93 -4.80
N LEU A 181 -6.86 3.52 -4.04
CA LEU A 181 -6.54 4.09 -2.75
C LEU A 181 -5.49 5.19 -2.94
N ASP A 182 -5.79 6.35 -2.40
CA ASP A 182 -4.91 7.50 -2.42
C ASP A 182 -4.27 7.71 -1.04
N PHE A 183 -3.21 8.51 -0.98
CA PHE A 183 -2.61 8.91 0.28
C PHE A 183 -3.63 9.61 1.17
N TYR A 184 -3.53 9.37 2.48
CA TYR A 184 -4.42 9.97 3.48
C TYR A 184 -3.98 11.40 3.78
N ASP A 185 -4.94 12.26 4.06
CA ASP A 185 -4.67 13.57 4.61
C ASP A 185 -4.27 13.48 6.11
N VAL A 186 -3.71 14.57 6.62
CA VAL A 186 -3.24 14.65 8.01
C VAL A 186 -4.40 14.44 9.00
N ALA A 187 -5.59 14.95 8.70
CA ALA A 187 -6.75 14.84 9.57
C ALA A 187 -7.21 13.38 9.70
N ALA A 188 -7.25 12.63 8.60
CA ALA A 188 -7.57 11.21 8.63
C ALA A 188 -6.51 10.39 9.37
N LEU A 189 -5.22 10.69 9.15
CA LEU A 189 -4.12 10.02 9.86
C LEU A 189 -4.12 10.32 11.35
N SER A 190 -4.41 11.56 11.77
CA SER A 190 -4.54 11.90 13.18
C SER A 190 -5.65 11.10 13.86
N ARG A 191 -6.80 10.94 13.19
CA ARG A 191 -7.90 10.09 13.67
C ARG A 191 -7.52 8.60 13.75
N ILE A 192 -6.71 8.11 12.80
CA ILE A 192 -6.19 6.74 12.83
C ILE A 192 -5.24 6.56 14.01
N VAL A 193 -4.33 7.52 14.25
CA VAL A 193 -3.42 7.50 15.41
C VAL A 193 -4.21 7.50 16.71
N ASP A 194 -5.19 8.39 16.87
CA ASP A 194 -6.04 8.47 18.05
C ASP A 194 -6.82 7.15 18.28
N ARG A 195 -7.43 6.58 17.23
CA ARG A 195 -8.07 5.27 17.32
C ARG A 195 -7.09 4.17 17.72
N SER A 196 -5.92 4.13 17.10
CA SER A 196 -4.89 3.12 17.38
C SER A 196 -4.33 3.26 18.79
N SER A 197 -4.14 4.48 19.28
CA SER A 197 -3.66 4.74 20.63
C SER A 197 -4.63 4.18 21.67
N ARG A 198 -5.93 4.38 21.51
CA ARG A 198 -6.97 3.82 22.40
C ARG A 198 -6.95 2.29 22.42
N ILE A 199 -6.81 1.65 21.24
CA ILE A 199 -6.75 0.18 21.13
C ILE A 199 -5.49 -0.39 21.81
N LEU A 200 -4.37 0.34 21.72
CA LEU A 200 -3.09 -0.06 22.32
C LEU A 200 -2.93 0.39 23.77
N GLY A 201 -3.90 1.12 24.32
CA GLY A 201 -3.82 1.65 25.68
C GLY A 201 -2.78 2.77 25.86
N ILE A 202 -2.45 3.49 24.78
CA ILE A 202 -1.48 4.58 24.77
C ILE A 202 -2.23 5.88 24.99
N ARG A 203 -1.80 6.71 25.96
CA ARG A 203 -2.32 8.06 26.11
C ARG A 203 -1.57 9.02 25.20
N ILE A 204 -2.28 9.80 24.40
CA ILE A 204 -1.73 10.76 23.45
C ILE A 204 -2.62 12.01 23.37
N ASP A 205 -2.01 13.18 23.28
CA ASP A 205 -2.72 14.44 23.04
C ASP A 205 -3.12 14.57 21.55
N GLU A 206 -4.21 15.28 21.28
CA GLU A 206 -4.72 15.49 19.91
C GLU A 206 -3.68 16.13 18.99
N ASP A 207 -2.96 17.15 19.49
CA ASP A 207 -1.91 17.81 18.72
C ASP A 207 -0.69 16.91 18.48
N ALA A 208 -0.36 16.02 19.43
CA ALA A 208 0.68 15.02 19.24
C ALA A 208 0.26 13.95 18.20
N ALA A 209 -1.01 13.55 18.21
CA ALA A 209 -1.55 12.67 17.16
C ALA A 209 -1.50 13.34 15.77
N ARG A 210 -1.74 14.66 15.71
CA ARG A 210 -1.60 15.45 14.47
C ARG A 210 -0.14 15.53 14.01
N GLU A 211 0.80 15.71 14.96
CA GLU A 211 2.24 15.73 14.68
C GLU A 211 2.70 14.39 14.07
N ILE A 212 2.24 13.24 14.60
CA ILE A 212 2.49 11.92 14.02
C ILE A 212 1.86 11.83 12.62
N GLY A 213 0.58 12.22 12.50
CA GLY A 213 -0.14 12.17 11.23
C GLY A 213 0.55 12.97 10.12
N SER A 214 1.07 14.14 10.41
CA SER A 214 1.76 15.00 9.44
C SER A 214 3.05 14.39 8.91
N ARG A 215 3.74 13.57 9.72
CA ARG A 215 5.02 12.92 9.36
C ARG A 215 4.87 11.48 8.87
N SER A 216 3.62 10.99 8.72
CA SER A 216 3.33 9.60 8.35
C SER A 216 3.25 9.35 6.84
N ARG A 217 3.72 10.26 6.01
CA ARG A 217 3.77 10.12 4.55
C ARG A 217 2.44 9.72 3.92
N GLY A 218 1.31 10.21 4.45
CA GLY A 218 -0.01 9.83 3.94
C GLY A 218 -0.38 8.35 4.16
N THR A 219 0.32 7.62 5.02
CA THR A 219 0.24 6.16 5.12
C THR A 219 -0.14 5.70 6.52
N PRO A 220 -1.31 5.03 6.70
CA PRO A 220 -1.76 4.50 7.99
C PRO A 220 -0.76 3.55 8.67
N ARG A 221 -0.07 2.70 7.91
CA ARG A 221 0.94 1.79 8.45
C ARG A 221 2.09 2.54 9.10
N ILE A 222 2.59 3.58 8.44
CA ILE A 222 3.67 4.42 8.97
C ILE A 222 3.19 5.15 10.24
N ALA A 223 1.96 5.71 10.22
CA ALA A 223 1.36 6.36 11.39
C ALA A 223 1.33 5.44 12.62
N ASN A 224 0.92 4.19 12.43
CA ASN A 224 0.88 3.20 13.50
C ASN A 224 2.28 2.80 13.99
N ARG A 225 3.27 2.71 13.10
CA ARG A 225 4.66 2.45 13.50
C ARG A 225 5.24 3.59 14.29
N LEU A 226 5.09 4.83 13.82
CA LEU A 226 5.52 6.01 14.54
C LEU A 226 4.87 6.08 15.94
N LEU A 227 3.56 5.86 16.04
CA LEU A 227 2.87 5.81 17.34
C LEU A 227 3.52 4.82 18.30
N ARG A 228 3.83 3.60 17.84
CA ARG A 228 4.49 2.58 18.68
C ARG A 228 5.89 3.02 19.13
N ARG A 229 6.69 3.56 18.21
CA ARG A 229 8.03 4.07 18.58
C ARG A 229 7.96 5.22 19.56
N LEU A 230 7.05 6.16 19.34
CA LEU A 230 6.88 7.30 20.26
C LEU A 230 6.44 6.85 21.65
N ARG A 231 5.62 5.80 21.75
CA ARG A 231 5.30 5.16 23.04
C ARG A 231 6.57 4.70 23.73
N ASP A 232 7.44 3.95 23.04
CA ASP A 232 8.68 3.43 23.62
C ASP A 232 9.56 4.58 24.17
N PHE A 233 9.64 5.70 23.47
CA PHE A 233 10.35 6.91 23.96
C PHE A 233 9.67 7.57 25.16
N ALA A 234 8.33 7.63 25.18
CA ALA A 234 7.58 8.20 26.29
C ALA A 234 7.75 7.34 27.56
N GLU A 235 7.65 6.02 27.45
CA GLU A 235 7.87 5.07 28.54
C GLU A 235 9.27 5.22 29.16
N VAL A 236 10.32 5.27 28.34
CA VAL A 236 11.70 5.46 28.80
C VAL A 236 11.89 6.84 29.46
N ALA A 237 11.18 7.86 28.98
CA ALA A 237 11.21 9.19 29.58
C ALA A 237 10.34 9.32 30.84
N GLY A 238 9.67 8.24 31.29
CA GLY A 238 8.78 8.24 32.46
C GLY A 238 7.51 9.06 32.25
N LYS A 239 7.05 9.23 31.02
CA LYS A 239 5.85 9.98 30.68
C LYS A 239 4.68 9.03 30.42
N ASP A 240 3.56 9.31 31.05
CA ASP A 240 2.31 8.56 30.88
C ASP A 240 1.52 8.94 29.63
N THR A 241 1.82 10.10 29.05
CA THR A 241 1.11 10.67 27.90
C THR A 241 2.11 11.18 26.88
N ILE A 242 1.86 10.90 25.59
CA ILE A 242 2.62 11.47 24.49
C ILE A 242 2.07 12.86 24.21
N ASP A 243 2.78 13.89 24.67
CA ASP A 243 2.55 15.29 24.34
C ASP A 243 3.36 15.73 23.10
N VAL A 244 3.10 16.91 22.55
CA VAL A 244 3.79 17.43 21.37
C VAL A 244 5.30 17.53 21.57
N PRO A 245 5.84 18.06 22.69
CA PRO A 245 7.28 18.08 22.95
C PRO A 245 7.90 16.68 22.90
N THR A 246 7.26 15.69 23.53
CA THR A 246 7.72 14.29 23.51
C THR A 246 7.70 13.72 22.11
N ALA A 247 6.60 13.95 21.36
CA ALA A 247 6.48 13.50 19.98
C ALA A 247 7.60 14.08 19.10
N ARG A 248 7.85 15.38 19.19
CA ARG A 248 8.91 16.05 18.40
C ARG A 248 10.30 15.58 18.78
N ALA A 249 10.59 15.41 20.05
CA ALA A 249 11.88 14.92 20.52
C ALA A 249 12.14 13.47 20.03
N ALA A 250 11.13 12.61 20.10
CA ALA A 250 11.22 11.24 19.61
C ALA A 250 11.38 11.17 18.08
N LEU A 251 10.60 11.94 17.32
CA LEU A 251 10.70 12.01 15.85
C LEU A 251 12.06 12.54 15.41
N ALA A 252 12.60 13.54 16.11
CA ALA A 252 13.97 14.03 15.83
C ALA A 252 15.04 12.95 16.08
N ARG A 253 14.91 12.15 17.16
CA ARG A 253 15.82 11.02 17.41
C ARG A 253 15.66 9.86 16.43
N LEU A 254 14.49 9.73 15.82
CA LEU A 254 14.22 8.80 14.72
C LEU A 254 14.61 9.39 13.35
N GLU A 255 15.21 10.59 13.33
CA GLU A 255 15.64 11.30 12.11
C GLU A 255 14.51 11.56 11.09
N VAL A 256 13.27 11.62 11.59
CA VAL A 256 12.07 11.93 10.79
C VAL A 256 11.82 13.43 10.86
N ASP A 257 11.97 14.11 9.75
CA ASP A 257 11.80 15.57 9.66
C ASP A 257 10.32 16.02 9.61
N GLU A 258 10.10 17.31 9.46
CA GLU A 258 8.75 17.92 9.44
C GLU A 258 7.87 17.45 8.26
N HIS A 259 8.47 16.97 7.18
CA HIS A 259 7.78 16.39 6.03
C HIS A 259 7.68 14.85 6.09
N GLY A 260 8.16 14.24 7.16
CA GLY A 260 8.24 12.78 7.26
C GLY A 260 9.37 12.18 6.43
N PHE A 261 10.38 12.95 6.05
CA PHE A 261 11.54 12.43 5.32
C PHE A 261 12.56 11.85 6.27
N ASP A 262 13.15 10.72 5.84
CA ASP A 262 14.34 10.13 6.45
C ASP A 262 15.63 10.61 5.77
N GLU A 263 16.74 10.03 6.17
CA GLU A 263 18.04 10.32 5.58
C GLU A 263 18.06 10.01 4.07
N LEU A 264 17.44 8.89 3.64
CA LEU A 264 17.50 8.48 2.24
C LEU A 264 16.66 9.40 1.33
N ASP A 265 15.51 9.90 1.79
CA ASP A 265 14.75 10.92 1.06
C ASP A 265 15.61 12.15 0.79
N ARG A 266 16.25 12.66 1.85
CA ARG A 266 17.16 13.82 1.73
C ARG A 266 18.32 13.54 0.80
N ARG A 267 18.94 12.35 0.90
CA ARG A 267 20.02 11.92 -0.01
C ARG A 267 19.58 11.81 -1.46
N ILE A 268 18.36 11.33 -1.72
CA ILE A 268 17.77 11.28 -3.08
C ILE A 268 17.71 12.71 -3.65
N LEU A 269 17.08 13.64 -2.90
CA LEU A 269 16.92 15.03 -3.35
C LEU A 269 18.27 15.73 -3.53
N THR A 270 19.18 15.59 -2.56
CA THR A 270 20.55 16.16 -2.63
C THR A 270 21.32 15.59 -3.82
N THR A 271 21.23 14.27 -4.05
CA THR A 271 21.90 13.64 -5.21
C THR A 271 21.39 14.20 -6.54
N ILE A 272 20.09 14.39 -6.69
CA ILE A 272 19.52 14.99 -7.91
C ILE A 272 20.00 16.43 -8.08
N ILE A 273 20.07 17.20 -7.01
CA ILE A 273 20.48 18.61 -7.05
C ILE A 273 21.97 18.73 -7.32
N ASP A 274 22.81 18.09 -6.52
CA ASP A 274 24.25 18.31 -6.53
C ASP A 274 24.97 17.58 -7.67
N LYS A 275 24.60 16.31 -7.92
CA LYS A 275 25.27 15.50 -8.94
C LYS A 275 24.67 15.65 -10.34
N PHE A 276 23.37 16.00 -10.42
CA PHE A 276 22.66 16.06 -11.69
C PHE A 276 22.05 17.44 -11.99
N GLY A 277 22.49 18.48 -11.29
CA GLY A 277 22.06 19.86 -11.54
C GLY A 277 20.55 20.09 -11.40
N GLY A 278 19.88 19.32 -10.55
CA GLY A 278 18.42 19.36 -10.35
C GLY A 278 17.62 18.50 -11.33
N GLY A 279 18.29 17.78 -12.22
CA GLY A 279 17.67 16.90 -13.21
C GLY A 279 17.41 17.59 -14.57
N PRO A 280 16.83 16.87 -15.55
CA PRO A 280 16.21 15.54 -15.44
C PRO A 280 17.22 14.39 -15.37
N VAL A 281 16.99 13.41 -14.48
CA VAL A 281 17.85 12.25 -14.29
C VAL A 281 17.02 10.94 -14.20
N GLY A 282 17.54 9.87 -14.78
CA GLY A 282 16.91 8.54 -14.72
C GLY A 282 17.04 7.93 -13.33
N ILE A 283 16.01 7.20 -12.89
CA ILE A 283 15.99 6.55 -11.56
C ILE A 283 17.15 5.57 -11.37
N GLY A 284 17.57 4.86 -12.43
CA GLY A 284 18.73 3.97 -12.36
C GLY A 284 20.05 4.68 -12.07
N ALA A 285 20.24 5.92 -12.58
CA ALA A 285 21.42 6.73 -12.30
C ALA A 285 21.39 7.24 -10.84
N ILE A 286 20.22 7.60 -10.31
CA ILE A 286 20.04 7.98 -8.91
C ILE A 286 20.37 6.78 -8.02
N ALA A 287 19.80 5.61 -8.29
CA ALA A 287 20.01 4.37 -7.55
C ALA A 287 21.51 4.00 -7.51
N ALA A 288 22.16 3.98 -8.67
CA ALA A 288 23.62 3.72 -8.76
C ALA A 288 24.45 4.73 -7.98
N SER A 289 24.06 6.02 -7.99
CA SER A 289 24.78 7.07 -7.26
C SER A 289 24.65 6.98 -5.74
N LEU A 290 23.57 6.35 -5.26
CA LEU A 290 23.26 6.15 -3.84
C LEU A 290 23.72 4.79 -3.32
N GLY A 291 24.02 3.83 -4.21
CA GLY A 291 24.28 2.43 -3.85
C GLY A 291 23.01 1.68 -3.40
N GLU A 292 21.84 2.11 -3.90
CA GLU A 292 20.53 1.55 -3.51
C GLU A 292 19.90 0.75 -4.66
N ASP A 293 18.98 -0.16 -4.33
CA ASP A 293 18.21 -0.86 -5.34
C ASP A 293 17.22 0.08 -6.04
N ARG A 294 17.11 -0.05 -7.36
CA ARG A 294 16.21 0.76 -8.17
C ARG A 294 14.74 0.56 -7.76
N GLY A 295 14.31 -0.67 -7.50
CA GLY A 295 12.96 -1.00 -7.09
C GLY A 295 12.60 -0.35 -5.75
N THR A 296 13.56 -0.32 -4.81
CA THR A 296 13.40 0.37 -3.53
C THR A 296 13.09 1.85 -3.73
N LEU A 297 13.83 2.54 -4.60
CA LEU A 297 13.55 3.94 -4.88
C LEU A 297 12.20 4.15 -5.57
N GLU A 298 11.86 3.33 -6.56
CA GLU A 298 10.61 3.45 -7.33
C GLU A 298 9.36 3.12 -6.51
N ASP A 299 9.44 2.17 -5.58
CA ASP A 299 8.28 1.67 -4.87
C ASP A 299 8.04 2.34 -3.51
N LEU A 300 9.12 2.73 -2.82
CA LEU A 300 9.02 3.20 -1.44
C LEU A 300 9.22 4.71 -1.28
N TYR A 301 10.10 5.33 -2.07
CA TYR A 301 10.51 6.72 -1.89
C TYR A 301 9.90 7.66 -2.93
N GLU A 302 10.04 7.34 -4.21
CA GLU A 302 9.57 8.19 -5.31
C GLU A 302 8.08 8.54 -5.20
N PRO A 303 7.15 7.61 -4.88
CA PRO A 303 5.72 7.92 -4.86
C PRO A 303 5.36 9.02 -3.87
N TYR A 304 5.98 9.00 -2.69
CA TYR A 304 5.73 10.04 -1.70
C TYR A 304 6.41 11.38 -2.05
N LEU A 305 7.63 11.36 -2.53
CA LEU A 305 8.33 12.58 -2.98
C LEU A 305 7.60 13.28 -4.14
N LEU A 306 6.99 12.51 -5.05
CA LEU A 306 6.12 13.03 -6.11
C LEU A 306 4.83 13.62 -5.53
N GLN A 307 4.16 12.89 -4.64
CA GLN A 307 2.92 13.31 -3.98
C GLN A 307 3.10 14.58 -3.16
N ALA A 308 4.20 14.66 -2.41
CA ALA A 308 4.53 15.81 -1.59
C ALA A 308 5.06 17.01 -2.41
N GLY A 309 5.26 16.83 -3.73
CA GLY A 309 5.67 17.88 -4.64
C GLY A 309 7.16 18.22 -4.60
N PHE A 310 8.00 17.35 -4.04
CA PHE A 310 9.46 17.55 -3.99
C PHE A 310 10.16 17.02 -5.24
N LEU A 311 9.56 16.06 -5.93
CA LEU A 311 10.01 15.57 -7.24
C LEU A 311 8.93 15.80 -8.30
N GLN A 312 9.39 15.89 -9.55
CA GLN A 312 8.57 15.87 -10.74
C GLN A 312 9.06 14.74 -11.66
N ARG A 313 8.12 13.99 -12.23
CA ARG A 313 8.43 12.95 -13.21
C ARG A 313 8.15 13.47 -14.61
N THR A 314 9.17 13.40 -15.47
CA THR A 314 9.09 13.80 -16.87
C THR A 314 9.49 12.61 -17.79
N PRO A 315 9.20 12.65 -19.10
CA PRO A 315 9.68 11.64 -20.03
C PRO A 315 11.21 11.48 -20.03
N ARG A 316 11.96 12.52 -19.67
CA ARG A 316 13.44 12.51 -19.62
C ARG A 316 13.98 12.02 -18.28
N GLY A 317 13.17 11.95 -17.24
CA GLY A 317 13.60 11.56 -15.90
C GLY A 317 12.98 12.39 -14.78
N ARG A 318 13.59 12.32 -13.60
CA ARG A 318 13.15 12.98 -12.36
C ARG A 318 13.85 14.34 -12.23
N ILE A 319 13.08 15.31 -11.74
CA ILE A 319 13.53 16.69 -11.54
C ILE A 319 13.20 17.09 -10.11
N ALA A 320 14.16 17.68 -9.39
CA ALA A 320 13.92 18.29 -8.10
C ALA A 320 13.09 19.58 -8.26
N SER A 321 12.03 19.72 -7.47
CA SER A 321 11.17 20.90 -7.49
C SER A 321 11.75 22.06 -6.67
N ALA A 322 11.19 23.26 -6.80
CA ALA A 322 11.54 24.38 -5.94
C ALA A 322 11.33 24.09 -4.44
N ALA A 323 10.38 23.19 -4.09
CA ALA A 323 10.17 22.75 -2.72
C ALA A 323 11.38 21.97 -2.19
N ALA A 324 11.96 21.09 -3.01
CA ALA A 324 13.16 20.33 -2.64
C ALA A 324 14.36 21.26 -2.33
N TYR A 325 14.58 22.25 -3.17
CA TYR A 325 15.66 23.24 -2.95
C TYR A 325 15.44 24.01 -1.63
N ARG A 326 14.23 24.51 -1.38
CA ARG A 326 13.91 25.23 -0.13
C ARG A 326 14.10 24.36 1.11
N HIS A 327 13.65 23.11 1.04
CA HIS A 327 13.76 22.17 2.16
C HIS A 327 15.22 21.86 2.53
N LEU A 328 16.08 21.74 1.53
CA LEU A 328 17.51 21.50 1.73
C LEU A 328 18.32 22.79 1.99
N GLY A 329 17.66 23.96 2.02
CA GLY A 329 18.35 25.24 2.20
C GLY A 329 19.26 25.63 1.03
N ILE A 330 19.03 25.07 -0.16
CA ILE A 330 19.84 25.27 -1.36
C ILE A 330 19.15 26.32 -2.25
N THR A 331 19.90 27.26 -2.79
CA THR A 331 19.36 28.25 -3.74
C THR A 331 18.96 27.55 -5.04
N SER A 332 17.68 27.66 -5.42
CA SER A 332 17.21 27.13 -6.70
C SER A 332 17.87 27.89 -7.87
N PRO A 333 18.45 27.19 -8.85
CA PRO A 333 18.92 27.88 -10.06
C PRO A 333 17.69 28.52 -10.75
N LYS A 334 17.84 29.78 -11.18
CA LYS A 334 16.82 30.41 -12.04
C LYS A 334 16.73 29.58 -13.32
N ARG A 335 15.65 28.85 -13.53
CA ARG A 335 15.40 28.24 -14.84
C ARG A 335 15.06 29.37 -15.81
N GLU A 336 15.93 29.59 -16.80
CA GLU A 336 15.59 30.36 -17.99
C GLU A 336 14.41 29.63 -18.66
N GLY A 337 13.18 30.15 -18.55
CA GLY A 337 12.01 29.60 -19.22
C GLY A 337 10.68 29.65 -18.48
N GLU A 338 10.58 30.25 -17.28
CA GLU A 338 9.26 30.63 -16.75
C GLU A 338 8.85 32.03 -17.27
N LEU A 339 8.64 32.10 -18.58
CA LEU A 339 7.77 33.09 -19.23
C LEU A 339 6.56 32.26 -19.75
N PHE A 340 5.49 32.30 -18.95
CA PHE A 340 4.06 32.21 -19.19
C PHE A 340 3.37 31.44 -18.06
#